data_d44b65e82ce16ca520b081aa6bbaceec
#
_entry.id   d44b65e82ce16ca520b081aa6bbaceec
#
_cell.length_a   1.000
_cell.length_b   1.000
_cell.length_c   1.000
_cell.angle_alpha   90.00
_cell.angle_beta   90.00
_cell.angle_gamma   90.00
#
_symmetry.space_group_name_H-M   'P 1'
#
loop_
_entity.id
_entity.type
_entity.pdbx_description
1 polymer ?
#
loop_
_entity_poly.entity_id
_entity_poly.type
_entity_poly.pdbx_seq_one_letter_code
_entity_poly.pdbx_strand_id
1 'polypeptide(L)'
;MAPKIFERLFATNYTSQPGYGNDEYTLSAEKKIKKAIGRDDVTVTLVAGGTQTNQLAISTLLGRCEGVIAASTGHINVHEAGAIEYTGHKTLHTP
;
A
#
# COMPACT_ATOMS: atom_id res chain seq x y z
N MET A 1 -5.99 9.36 -16.10
CA MET A 1 -5.53 7.96 -16.33
C MET A 1 -4.99 7.87 -17.76
N ALA A 2 -3.86 7.17 -17.96
CA ALA A 2 -3.29 7.03 -19.32
C ALA A 2 -4.23 6.21 -20.22
N PRO A 3 -4.40 6.58 -21.51
CA PRO A 3 -5.33 5.88 -22.43
C PRO A 3 -5.14 4.37 -22.47
N LYS A 4 -3.90 3.90 -22.54
CA LYS A 4 -3.56 2.46 -22.56
C LYS A 4 -4.05 1.69 -21.32
N ILE A 5 -4.17 2.34 -20.17
CA ILE A 5 -4.73 1.71 -18.95
C ILE A 5 -6.23 1.48 -19.13
N PHE A 6 -6.93 2.45 -19.71
CA PHE A 6 -8.36 2.34 -20.01
C PHE A 6 -8.66 1.23 -21.00
N GLU A 7 -7.90 1.18 -22.08
CA GLU A 7 -8.02 0.13 -23.11
C GLU A 7 -7.82 -1.25 -22.48
N ARG A 8 -6.82 -1.40 -21.60
CA ARG A 8 -6.56 -2.67 -20.92
C ARG A 8 -7.68 -3.05 -19.95
N LEU A 9 -8.18 -2.11 -19.15
CA LEU A 9 -9.31 -2.34 -18.24
C LEU A 9 -10.55 -2.76 -19.02
N PHE A 10 -10.86 -2.07 -20.10
CA PHE A 10 -12.00 -2.41 -20.95
C PHE A 10 -11.87 -3.82 -21.54
N ALA A 11 -10.70 -4.18 -22.06
CA ALA A 11 -10.43 -5.48 -22.64
C ALA A 11 -10.57 -6.64 -21.62
N THR A 12 -10.34 -6.39 -20.34
CA THR A 12 -10.40 -7.41 -19.27
C THR A 12 -11.69 -7.37 -18.45
N ASN A 13 -12.57 -6.41 -18.71
CA ASN A 13 -13.76 -6.13 -17.88
C ASN A 13 -14.74 -7.31 -17.73
N TYR A 14 -14.84 -8.16 -18.74
CA TYR A 14 -15.74 -9.32 -18.73
C TYR A 14 -15.06 -10.63 -18.34
N THR A 15 -13.79 -10.58 -17.97
CA THR A 15 -13.04 -11.77 -17.54
C THR A 15 -13.19 -11.96 -16.04
N SER A 16 -13.90 -13.00 -15.63
CA SER A 16 -14.00 -13.36 -14.22
C SER A 16 -12.65 -13.84 -13.69
N GLN A 17 -12.27 -13.36 -12.53
CA GLN A 17 -10.99 -13.68 -11.89
C GLN A 17 -11.22 -14.18 -10.46
N PRO A 18 -10.38 -15.11 -9.94
CA PRO A 18 -10.40 -15.47 -8.54
C PRO A 18 -10.05 -14.27 -7.67
N GLY A 19 -10.62 -14.21 -6.47
CA GLY A 19 -10.33 -13.14 -5.50
C GLY A 19 -9.04 -13.37 -4.70
N TYR A 20 -8.84 -12.50 -3.72
CA TYR A 20 -7.77 -12.59 -2.71
C TYR A 20 -6.33 -12.55 -3.28
N GLY A 21 -6.13 -11.84 -4.41
CA GLY A 21 -4.80 -11.69 -5.01
C GLY A 21 -4.30 -12.93 -5.77
N ASN A 22 -5.16 -13.93 -5.99
CA ASN A 22 -4.79 -15.15 -6.72
C ASN A 22 -5.08 -15.06 -8.23
N ASP A 23 -5.52 -13.90 -8.69
CA ASP A 23 -5.78 -13.66 -10.11
C ASP A 23 -4.49 -13.48 -10.90
N GLU A 24 -4.53 -13.81 -12.20
CA GLU A 24 -3.37 -13.75 -13.08
C GLU A 24 -2.80 -12.33 -13.25
N TYR A 25 -3.64 -11.28 -13.13
CA TYR A 25 -3.21 -9.89 -13.27
C TYR A 25 -2.41 -9.45 -12.05
N THR A 26 -2.86 -9.78 -10.84
CA THR A 26 -2.12 -9.54 -9.59
C THR A 26 -0.78 -10.25 -9.62
N LEU A 27 -0.75 -11.55 -9.92
CA LEU A 27 0.48 -12.33 -9.99
C LEU A 27 1.46 -11.80 -11.07
N SER A 28 0.93 -11.36 -12.21
CA SER A 28 1.73 -10.72 -13.25
C SER A 28 2.28 -9.36 -12.83
N ALA A 29 1.50 -8.55 -12.10
CA ALA A 29 1.94 -7.26 -11.57
C ALA A 29 3.06 -7.42 -10.55
N GLU A 30 2.94 -8.34 -9.61
CA GLU A 30 3.98 -8.67 -8.61
C GLU A 30 5.30 -9.05 -9.28
N LYS A 31 5.26 -9.94 -10.28
CA LYS A 31 6.45 -10.33 -11.05
C LYS A 31 7.11 -9.15 -11.74
N LYS A 32 6.32 -8.25 -12.33
CA LYS A 32 6.83 -7.06 -13.00
C LYS A 32 7.46 -6.07 -12.02
N ILE A 33 6.86 -5.90 -10.85
CA ILE A 33 7.40 -5.05 -9.79
C ILE A 33 8.73 -5.62 -9.28
N LYS A 34 8.80 -6.92 -8.95
CA LYS A 34 10.04 -7.59 -8.55
C LYS A 34 11.16 -7.41 -9.59
N LYS A 35 10.83 -7.60 -10.86
CA LYS A 35 11.77 -7.37 -11.95
C LYS A 35 12.22 -5.92 -12.02
N ALA A 36 11.32 -4.95 -11.85
CA ALA A 36 11.66 -3.52 -11.91
C ALA A 36 12.59 -3.08 -10.79
N ILE A 37 12.44 -3.64 -9.59
CA ILE A 37 13.33 -3.35 -8.44
C ILE A 37 14.59 -4.23 -8.40
N GLY A 38 14.69 -5.23 -9.28
CA GLY A 38 15.86 -6.11 -9.36
C GLY A 38 15.98 -7.10 -8.18
N ARG A 39 14.86 -7.47 -7.53
CA ARG A 39 14.87 -8.34 -6.35
C ARG A 39 13.75 -9.38 -6.42
N ASP A 40 14.10 -10.65 -6.33
CA ASP A 40 13.14 -11.77 -6.30
C ASP A 40 12.82 -12.24 -4.87
N ASP A 41 13.66 -11.87 -3.90
CA ASP A 41 13.58 -12.25 -2.49
C ASP A 41 12.60 -11.41 -1.65
N VAL A 42 11.82 -10.54 -2.28
CA VAL A 42 10.84 -9.67 -1.63
C VAL A 42 9.41 -10.14 -1.83
N THR A 43 8.54 -9.84 -0.88
CA THR A 43 7.09 -9.97 -1.04
C THR A 43 6.52 -8.65 -1.56
N VAL A 44 5.65 -8.72 -2.53
CA VAL A 44 4.88 -7.58 -3.04
C VAL A 44 3.43 -7.77 -2.63
N THR A 45 2.84 -6.76 -2.02
CA THR A 45 1.42 -6.78 -1.64
C THR A 45 0.74 -5.55 -2.21
N LEU A 46 -0.33 -5.76 -2.96
CA LEU A 46 -1.15 -4.67 -3.50
C LEU A 46 -2.24 -4.32 -2.48
N VAL A 47 -2.36 -3.04 -2.16
CA VAL A 47 -3.34 -2.51 -1.21
C VAL A 47 -4.15 -1.39 -1.85
N ALA A 48 -5.27 -1.01 -1.23
CA ALA A 48 -6.21 -0.06 -1.81
C ALA A 48 -5.69 1.38 -1.88
N GLY A 49 -4.71 1.76 -1.05
CA GLY A 49 -4.18 3.12 -1.06
C GLY A 49 -3.04 3.35 -0.08
N GLY A 50 -2.43 4.54 -0.15
CA GLY A 50 -1.27 4.92 0.66
C GLY A 50 -1.55 4.93 2.16
N THR A 51 -2.70 5.40 2.60
CA THR A 51 -3.10 5.39 4.00
C THR A 51 -3.13 3.97 4.57
N GLN A 52 -3.72 3.01 3.84
CA GLN A 52 -3.70 1.61 4.23
C GLN A 52 -2.27 1.05 4.27
N THR A 53 -1.42 1.45 3.32
CA THR A 53 -0.01 1.06 3.32
C THR A 53 0.70 1.54 4.59
N ASN A 54 0.50 2.80 4.98
CA ASN A 54 1.08 3.37 6.19
C ASN A 54 0.57 2.67 7.45
N GLN A 55 -0.73 2.40 7.54
CA GLN A 55 -1.31 1.65 8.67
C GLN A 55 -0.67 0.27 8.79
N LEU A 56 -0.60 -0.50 7.71
CA LEU A 56 -0.02 -1.84 7.71
C LEU A 56 1.47 -1.83 8.06
N ALA A 57 2.26 -0.95 7.43
CA ALA A 57 3.69 -0.87 7.66
C ALA A 57 3.99 -0.47 9.11
N ILE A 58 3.37 0.60 9.60
CA ILE A 58 3.61 1.13 10.94
C ILE A 58 3.14 0.14 12.02
N SER A 59 1.94 -0.41 11.89
CA SER A 59 1.43 -1.38 12.86
C SER A 59 2.17 -2.71 12.88
N THR A 60 2.83 -3.06 11.78
CA THR A 60 3.65 -4.28 11.72
C THR A 60 5.05 -4.07 12.30
N LEU A 61 5.60 -2.87 12.15
CA LEU A 61 6.96 -2.55 12.59
C LEU A 61 7.04 -2.11 14.04
N LEU A 62 5.95 -1.53 14.60
CA LEU A 62 5.92 -1.02 15.95
C LEU A 62 5.38 -2.06 16.94
N GLY A 63 6.00 -2.12 18.10
CA GLY A 63 5.51 -2.84 19.27
C GLY A 63 4.46 -2.06 20.06
N ARG A 64 3.91 -2.70 21.10
CA ARG A 64 2.98 -2.03 22.04
C ARG A 64 3.67 -0.82 22.68
N CYS A 65 2.95 0.27 22.82
CA CYS A 65 3.42 1.53 23.45
C CYS A 65 4.52 2.26 22.65
N GLU A 66 4.79 1.86 21.42
CA GLU A 66 5.67 2.57 20.52
C GLU A 66 4.90 3.54 19.62
N GLY A 67 5.60 4.58 19.14
CA GLY A 67 5.04 5.59 18.25
C GLY A 67 5.94 5.85 17.06
N VAL A 68 5.42 6.51 16.04
CA VAL A 68 6.15 6.92 14.85
C VAL A 68 6.47 8.41 14.91
N ILE A 69 7.68 8.78 14.57
CA ILE A 69 8.10 10.18 14.49
C ILE A 69 7.89 10.68 13.05
N ALA A 70 7.23 11.80 12.89
CA ALA A 70 7.04 12.45 11.60
C ALA A 70 7.08 13.98 11.73
N ALA A 71 7.47 14.67 10.67
CA ALA A 71 7.38 16.12 10.62
C ALA A 71 5.93 16.58 10.84
N SER A 72 5.73 17.75 11.45
CA SER A 72 4.39 18.32 11.66
C SER A 72 3.60 18.49 10.36
N THR A 73 4.28 18.67 9.23
CA THR A 73 3.72 18.69 7.87
C THR A 73 3.65 17.32 7.19
N GLY A 74 4.09 16.27 7.88
CA GLY A 74 4.12 14.91 7.32
C GLY A 74 2.73 14.38 6.99
N HIS A 75 2.62 13.60 5.93
CA HIS A 75 1.34 13.11 5.40
C HIS A 75 0.50 12.38 6.47
N ILE A 76 1.12 11.54 7.30
CA ILE A 76 0.43 10.81 8.38
C ILE A 76 -0.13 11.73 9.47
N ASN A 77 0.40 12.95 9.61
CA ASN A 77 -0.08 13.94 10.56
C ASN A 77 -1.24 14.79 10.03
N VAL A 78 -1.22 15.12 8.71
CA VAL A 78 -2.12 16.16 8.17
C VAL A 78 -3.14 15.65 7.16
N HIS A 79 -2.95 14.46 6.58
CA HIS A 79 -3.80 13.97 5.48
C HIS A 79 -4.44 12.60 5.71
N GLU A 80 -4.17 11.94 6.82
CA GLU A 80 -4.65 10.56 7.05
C GLU A 80 -5.72 10.45 8.15
N ALA A 81 -6.20 11.57 8.68
CA ALA A 81 -7.35 11.63 9.60
C ALA A 81 -7.26 10.66 10.80
N GLY A 82 -6.08 10.55 11.43
CA GLY A 82 -5.88 9.66 12.57
C GLY A 82 -5.74 8.18 12.21
N ALA A 83 -5.38 7.85 10.98
CA ALA A 83 -5.24 6.46 10.54
C ALA A 83 -4.19 5.68 11.34
N ILE A 84 -3.12 6.35 11.77
CA ILE A 84 -2.07 5.71 12.59
C ILE A 84 -2.56 5.48 14.01
N GLU A 85 -3.24 6.47 14.61
CA GLU A 85 -3.83 6.35 15.96
C GLU A 85 -4.90 5.26 16.00
N TYR A 86 -5.64 5.05 14.92
CA TYR A 86 -6.59 3.94 14.78
C TYR A 86 -5.92 2.57 14.95
N THR A 87 -4.65 2.43 14.60
CA THR A 87 -3.88 1.18 14.82
C THR A 87 -3.40 0.99 16.27
N GLY A 88 -3.66 1.95 17.16
CA GLY A 88 -3.23 1.93 18.55
C GLY A 88 -1.84 2.53 18.79
N HIS A 89 -1.25 3.15 17.78
CA HIS A 89 0.05 3.82 17.86
C HIS A 89 -0.11 5.34 17.86
N LYS A 90 0.87 6.04 18.37
CA LYS A 90 0.87 7.50 18.42
C LYS A 90 1.82 8.08 17.37
N THR A 91 1.37 9.12 16.69
CA THR A 91 2.26 9.95 15.88
C THR A 91 2.90 11.04 16.75
N LEU A 92 4.22 11.12 16.76
CA LEU A 92 5.01 12.12 17.46
C LEU A 92 5.51 13.15 16.46
N HIS A 93 5.18 14.40 16.72
CA HIS A 93 5.49 15.49 15.80
C HIS A 93 6.89 16.05 16.06
N THR A 94 7.62 16.33 15.00
CA THR A 94 8.82 17.16 15.03
C THR A 94 8.57 18.41 14.19
N PRO A 95 9.24 19.51 14.54
CA PRO A 95 9.19 20.72 13.73
C PRO A 95 9.58 20.49 12.27
#